data_dc392646a4926e4fc87dee75c6acc084
#
_entry.id   dc392646a4926e4fc87dee75c6acc084
#
_cell.length_a   1.000
_cell.length_b   1.000
_cell.length_c   1.000
_cell.angle_alpha   90.00
_cell.angle_beta   90.00
_cell.angle_gamma   90.00
#
_symmetry.space_group_name_H-M   'P 1'
#
loop_
_entity.id
_entity.type
_entity.pdbx_description
1 polymer ?
#
loop_
_entity_poly.entity_id
_entity_poly.type
_entity_poly.pdbx_seq_one_letter_code
_entity_poly.pdbx_strand_id
1 'polypeptide(L)'
;MIFKSAVSKLNKYVYLGSILLLLILTIPALFDDNYTAFFVISSIHFLLILFLIWTYKTTFYKIENSDLYWKSGPFKGKIDISKINKIEYHKGIYVPTIWKPALSHIGLIITYNKYDDIYISPKKQEEFIATLQRLNQNITIKNNPYVL
;
A
#
# COMPACT_ATOMS: atom_id res chain seq x y z
N MET A 1 6.40 -15.49 -7.85
CA MET A 1 4.94 -15.44 -7.66
C MET A 1 4.52 -14.00 -7.41
N ILE A 2 3.37 -13.52 -7.98
CA ILE A 2 2.95 -12.10 -7.86
C ILE A 2 1.58 -12.03 -7.17
N PHE A 3 1.48 -11.16 -6.15
CA PHE A 3 0.27 -10.88 -5.40
C PHE A 3 -0.11 -9.41 -5.57
N LYS A 4 -1.30 -9.12 -6.07
CA LYS A 4 -1.83 -7.75 -6.11
C LYS A 4 -2.26 -7.31 -4.71
N SER A 5 -2.19 -6.02 -4.44
CA SER A 5 -2.75 -5.45 -3.21
C SER A 5 -4.27 -5.62 -3.19
N ALA A 6 -4.82 -6.00 -2.03
CA ALA A 6 -6.25 -5.88 -1.78
C ALA A 6 -6.63 -4.39 -1.70
N VAL A 7 -7.85 -4.09 -2.13
CA VAL A 7 -8.42 -2.74 -2.02
C VAL A 7 -9.68 -2.84 -1.17
N SER A 8 -9.68 -2.23 -0.01
CA SER A 8 -10.88 -2.16 0.82
C SER A 8 -11.87 -1.14 0.26
N LYS A 9 -13.18 -1.33 0.55
CA LYS A 9 -14.22 -0.36 0.17
C LYS A 9 -13.88 1.04 0.72
N LEU A 10 -13.46 1.12 1.98
CA LEU A 10 -13.04 2.37 2.61
C LEU A 10 -11.93 3.07 1.81
N ASN A 11 -10.84 2.37 1.52
CA ASN A 11 -9.73 2.95 0.76
C ASN A 11 -10.14 3.37 -0.65
N LYS A 12 -11.02 2.61 -1.31
CA LYS A 12 -11.58 3.01 -2.62
C LYS A 12 -12.32 4.35 -2.53
N TYR A 13 -13.16 4.53 -1.51
CA TYR A 13 -13.85 5.81 -1.30
C TYR A 13 -12.91 6.95 -0.92
N VAL A 14 -11.87 6.67 -0.13
CA VAL A 14 -10.83 7.66 0.19
C VAL A 14 -10.11 8.13 -1.07
N TYR A 15 -9.67 7.21 -1.94
CA TYR A 15 -9.05 7.58 -3.22
C TYR A 15 -9.98 8.38 -4.12
N LEU A 16 -11.23 7.93 -4.28
CA LEU A 16 -12.22 8.63 -5.11
C LEU A 16 -12.53 10.01 -4.54
N GLY A 17 -12.74 10.11 -3.22
CA GLY A 17 -12.99 11.37 -2.53
C GLY A 17 -11.82 12.34 -2.62
N SER A 18 -10.58 11.85 -2.53
CA SER A 18 -9.39 12.69 -2.70
C SER A 18 -9.30 13.26 -4.12
N ILE A 19 -9.58 12.44 -5.14
CA ILE A 19 -9.60 12.92 -6.53
C ILE A 19 -10.72 13.95 -6.72
N LEU A 20 -11.92 13.69 -6.22
CA LEU A 20 -13.04 14.61 -6.30
C LEU A 20 -12.74 15.94 -5.58
N LEU A 21 -12.13 15.88 -4.39
CA LEU A 21 -11.72 17.05 -3.63
C LEU A 21 -10.72 17.91 -4.43
N LEU A 22 -9.70 17.29 -5.05
CA LEU A 22 -8.73 18.01 -5.88
C LEU A 22 -9.41 18.70 -7.08
N LEU A 23 -10.39 18.05 -7.70
CA LEU A 23 -11.15 18.64 -8.80
C LEU A 23 -12.00 19.84 -8.30
N ILE A 24 -12.67 19.71 -7.16
CA ILE A 24 -13.47 20.79 -6.56
C ILE A 24 -12.58 21.98 -6.20
N LEU A 25 -11.40 21.73 -5.62
CA LEU A 25 -10.45 22.79 -5.26
C LEU A 25 -9.86 23.54 -6.47
N THR A 26 -9.99 22.98 -7.67
CA THR A 26 -9.59 23.67 -8.90
C THR A 26 -10.65 24.66 -9.39
N ILE A 27 -11.93 24.51 -8.98
CA ILE A 27 -13.05 25.34 -9.47
C ILE A 27 -12.84 26.84 -9.20
N PRO A 28 -12.46 27.32 -7.98
CA PRO A 28 -12.26 28.75 -7.74
C PRO A 28 -11.26 29.39 -8.67
N ALA A 29 -10.20 28.66 -9.06
CA ALA A 29 -9.20 29.16 -9.97
C ALA A 29 -9.71 29.40 -11.41
N LEU A 30 -10.86 28.82 -11.79
CA LEU A 30 -11.52 29.11 -13.08
C LEU A 30 -12.14 30.52 -13.16
N PHE A 31 -12.43 31.11 -12.00
CA PHE A 31 -13.07 32.43 -11.88
C PHE A 31 -12.07 33.53 -11.50
N ASP A 32 -10.80 33.19 -11.40
CA ASP A 32 -9.73 34.15 -11.11
C ASP A 32 -9.22 34.73 -12.44
N ASP A 33 -9.06 36.04 -12.50
CA ASP A 33 -8.50 36.74 -13.66
C ASP A 33 -7.00 36.44 -13.85
N ASN A 34 -6.36 35.81 -12.87
CA ASN A 34 -4.97 35.41 -12.91
C ASN A 34 -4.79 34.04 -13.59
N TYR A 35 -4.69 34.00 -14.90
CA TYR A 35 -4.46 32.79 -15.69
C TYR A 35 -3.21 32.02 -15.26
N THR A 36 -2.16 32.71 -14.81
CA THR A 36 -0.93 32.05 -14.33
C THR A 36 -1.23 31.20 -13.09
N ALA A 37 -1.97 31.76 -12.11
CA ALA A 37 -2.38 31.04 -10.92
C ALA A 37 -3.24 29.81 -11.27
N PHE A 38 -4.20 29.97 -12.19
CA PHE A 38 -5.02 28.87 -12.68
C PHE A 38 -4.18 27.73 -13.26
N PHE A 39 -3.24 28.01 -14.16
CA PHE A 39 -2.41 26.96 -14.77
C PHE A 39 -1.49 26.27 -13.75
N VAL A 40 -0.91 27.01 -12.81
CA VAL A 40 -0.06 26.44 -11.75
C VAL A 40 -0.86 25.50 -10.85
N ILE A 41 -2.00 25.96 -10.31
CA ILE A 41 -2.85 25.17 -9.41
C ILE A 41 -3.36 23.91 -10.12
N SER A 42 -3.91 24.07 -11.33
CA SER A 42 -4.44 22.96 -12.12
C SER A 42 -3.36 21.93 -12.46
N SER A 43 -2.15 22.37 -12.80
CA SER A 43 -1.03 21.46 -13.08
C SER A 43 -0.62 20.65 -11.84
N ILE A 44 -0.57 21.27 -10.67
CA ILE A 44 -0.25 20.57 -9.41
C ILE A 44 -1.32 19.53 -9.09
N HIS A 45 -2.61 19.91 -9.15
CA HIS A 45 -3.71 18.98 -8.89
C HIS A 45 -3.72 17.81 -9.90
N PHE A 46 -3.47 18.10 -11.17
CA PHE A 46 -3.37 17.07 -12.21
C PHE A 46 -2.25 16.06 -11.93
N LEU A 47 -1.06 16.53 -11.55
CA LEU A 47 0.06 15.67 -11.17
C LEU A 47 -0.26 14.82 -9.92
N LEU A 48 -0.93 15.39 -8.92
CA LEU A 48 -1.36 14.65 -7.74
C LEU A 48 -2.39 13.55 -8.08
N ILE A 49 -3.34 13.85 -8.96
CA ILE A 49 -4.32 12.85 -9.43
C ILE A 49 -3.61 11.71 -10.18
N LEU A 50 -2.67 12.04 -11.08
CA LEU A 50 -1.87 11.02 -11.78
C LEU A 50 -1.07 10.16 -10.80
N PHE A 51 -0.48 10.76 -9.76
CA PHE A 51 0.25 10.05 -8.72
C PHE A 51 -0.66 9.10 -7.93
N LEU A 52 -1.87 9.53 -7.55
CA LEU A 52 -2.86 8.68 -6.88
C LEU A 52 -3.26 7.50 -7.77
N ILE A 53 -3.56 7.74 -9.05
CA ILE A 53 -3.91 6.67 -9.99
C ILE A 53 -2.73 5.70 -10.18
N TRP A 54 -1.52 6.22 -10.28
CA TRP A 54 -0.31 5.40 -10.43
C TRP A 54 -0.11 4.48 -9.22
N THR A 55 -0.14 5.01 -8.00
CA THR A 55 -0.01 4.19 -6.78
C THR A 55 -1.12 3.15 -6.69
N TYR A 56 -2.37 3.52 -6.97
CA TYR A 56 -3.50 2.60 -6.95
C TYR A 56 -3.34 1.43 -7.93
N LYS A 57 -2.85 1.69 -9.15
CA LYS A 57 -2.73 0.67 -10.19
C LYS A 57 -1.49 -0.22 -10.04
N THR A 58 -0.43 0.29 -9.43
CA THR A 58 0.88 -0.39 -9.44
C THR A 58 1.30 -0.96 -8.09
N THR A 59 0.39 -1.03 -7.11
CA THR A 59 0.70 -1.66 -5.82
C THR A 59 0.58 -3.18 -5.91
N PHE A 60 1.71 -3.87 -5.76
CA PHE A 60 1.80 -5.33 -5.78
C PHE A 60 3.01 -5.82 -4.98
N TYR A 61 3.01 -7.13 -4.71
CA TYR A 61 4.07 -7.84 -4.01
C TYR A 61 4.53 -9.02 -4.88
N LYS A 62 5.83 -9.24 -5.00
CA LYS A 62 6.41 -10.33 -5.79
C LYS A 62 7.34 -11.14 -4.90
N ILE A 63 7.09 -12.44 -4.81
CA ILE A 63 8.00 -13.40 -4.19
C ILE A 63 8.77 -14.09 -5.31
N GLU A 64 10.10 -13.93 -5.28
CA GLU A 64 11.00 -14.49 -6.28
C GLU A 64 12.30 -14.90 -5.61
N ASN A 65 12.73 -16.15 -5.85
CA ASN A 65 13.85 -16.77 -5.16
C ASN A 65 13.64 -16.73 -3.63
N SER A 66 14.52 -16.05 -2.90
CA SER A 66 14.43 -15.87 -1.44
C SER A 66 14.07 -14.45 -1.05
N ASP A 67 13.50 -13.66 -1.96
CA ASP A 67 13.21 -12.24 -1.76
C ASP A 67 11.73 -11.92 -1.91
N LEU A 68 11.24 -11.04 -1.04
CA LEU A 68 9.96 -10.37 -1.15
C LEU A 68 10.17 -8.95 -1.70
N TYR A 69 9.73 -8.72 -2.92
CA TYR A 69 9.70 -7.40 -3.54
C TYR A 69 8.33 -6.76 -3.35
N TRP A 70 8.32 -5.46 -3.09
CA TRP A 70 7.10 -4.68 -3.07
C TRP A 70 7.23 -3.43 -3.92
N LYS A 71 6.11 -2.99 -4.49
CA LYS A 71 6.02 -1.75 -5.26
C LYS A 71 4.70 -1.05 -4.95
N SER A 72 4.74 0.29 -4.89
CA SER A 72 3.57 1.16 -4.79
C SER A 72 3.89 2.51 -5.45
N GLY A 73 3.39 2.72 -6.66
CA GLY A 73 3.77 3.88 -7.48
C GLY A 73 5.28 3.94 -7.72
N PRO A 74 5.94 5.06 -7.34
CA PRO A 74 7.38 5.23 -7.49
C PRO A 74 8.19 4.47 -6.42
N PHE A 75 7.54 4.13 -5.29
CA PHE A 75 8.20 3.46 -4.17
C PHE A 75 8.32 1.96 -4.43
N LYS A 76 9.48 1.42 -4.13
CA LYS A 76 9.78 -0.01 -4.25
C LYS A 76 10.80 -0.41 -3.20
N GLY A 77 10.78 -1.67 -2.81
CA GLY A 77 11.77 -2.22 -1.90
C GLY A 77 11.85 -3.73 -2.02
N LYS A 78 12.81 -4.28 -1.28
CA LYS A 78 13.14 -5.70 -1.25
C LYS A 78 13.42 -6.12 0.19
N ILE A 79 12.90 -7.28 0.58
CA ILE A 79 13.11 -7.88 1.90
C ILE A 79 13.59 -9.31 1.67
N ASP A 80 14.70 -9.68 2.27
CA ASP A 80 15.18 -11.05 2.33
C ASP A 80 14.24 -11.87 3.22
N ILE A 81 13.61 -12.90 2.65
CA ILE A 81 12.62 -13.73 3.36
C ILE A 81 13.25 -14.47 4.55
N SER A 82 14.54 -14.81 4.48
CA SER A 82 15.25 -15.44 5.60
C SER A 82 15.30 -14.56 6.86
N LYS A 83 15.19 -13.24 6.69
CA LYS A 83 15.20 -12.23 7.76
C LYS A 83 13.83 -11.88 8.30
N ILE A 84 12.75 -12.46 7.75
CA ILE A 84 11.39 -12.25 8.26
C ILE A 84 11.23 -13.09 9.53
N ASN A 85 10.90 -12.41 10.64
CA ASN A 85 10.75 -13.04 11.95
C ASN A 85 9.28 -13.28 12.32
N LYS A 86 8.41 -12.32 11.96
CA LYS A 86 7.01 -12.32 12.36
C LYS A 86 6.11 -11.76 11.25
N ILE A 87 4.94 -12.35 11.11
CA ILE A 87 3.83 -11.81 10.34
C ILE A 87 2.63 -11.70 11.27
N GLU A 88 2.00 -10.53 11.31
CA GLU A 88 0.87 -10.24 12.17
C GLU A 88 -0.32 -9.76 11.34
N TYR A 89 -1.48 -10.40 11.52
CA TYR A 89 -2.72 -9.92 10.92
C TYR A 89 -3.12 -8.59 11.58
N HIS A 90 -3.43 -7.62 10.76
CA HIS A 90 -3.84 -6.30 11.20
C HIS A 90 -5.14 -5.87 10.53
N LYS A 91 -6.06 -5.36 11.34
CA LYS A 91 -7.32 -4.78 10.88
C LYS A 91 -7.53 -3.46 11.63
N GLY A 92 -7.42 -2.35 10.91
CA GLY A 92 -7.61 -1.03 11.49
C GLY A 92 -7.09 0.08 10.58
N ILE A 93 -7.55 1.31 10.81
CA ILE A 93 -7.12 2.48 10.05
C ILE A 93 -5.72 2.91 10.49
N TYR A 94 -5.46 2.82 11.80
CA TYR A 94 -4.14 3.12 12.35
C TYR A 94 -3.22 1.90 12.21
N VAL A 95 -2.11 2.07 11.54
CA VAL A 95 -1.08 1.04 11.35
C VAL A 95 0.25 1.60 11.89
N PRO A 96 0.87 0.96 12.89
CA PRO A 96 2.07 1.46 13.55
C PRO A 96 3.36 1.12 12.78
N THR A 97 3.40 1.35 11.47
CA THR A 97 4.58 1.15 10.62
C THR A 97 4.88 2.39 9.81
N ILE A 98 6.13 2.58 9.39
CA ILE A 98 6.52 3.70 8.52
C ILE A 98 6.13 3.38 7.07
N TRP A 99 6.52 2.21 6.58
CA TRP A 99 6.26 1.80 5.21
C TRP A 99 4.93 1.08 5.08
N LYS A 100 4.03 1.63 4.26
CA LYS A 100 2.65 1.11 4.06
C LYS A 100 2.29 1.00 2.58
N PRO A 101 3.01 0.21 1.77
CA PRO A 101 2.62 -0.01 0.38
C PRO A 101 1.38 -0.91 0.29
N ALA A 102 0.24 -0.42 0.76
CA ALA A 102 -1.00 -1.16 0.89
C ALA A 102 -2.21 -0.30 0.49
N LEU A 103 -3.23 -0.93 -0.10
CA LEU A 103 -4.47 -0.28 -0.53
C LEU A 103 -5.68 -0.74 0.30
N SER A 104 -5.45 -1.36 1.45
CA SER A 104 -6.49 -1.82 2.37
C SER A 104 -6.09 -1.58 3.81
N HIS A 105 -7.08 -1.30 4.68
CA HIS A 105 -6.93 -1.22 6.13
C HIS A 105 -6.96 -2.60 6.81
N ILE A 106 -7.11 -3.67 6.02
CA ILE A 106 -6.97 -5.06 6.43
C ILE A 106 -5.78 -5.63 5.70
N GLY A 107 -4.76 -6.07 6.43
CA GLY A 107 -3.51 -6.52 5.85
C GLY A 107 -2.61 -7.23 6.85
N LEU A 108 -1.32 -7.21 6.58
CA LEU A 108 -0.29 -7.91 7.32
C LEU A 108 0.82 -6.92 7.69
N ILE A 109 1.26 -6.96 8.94
CA ILE A 109 2.49 -6.33 9.38
C ILE A 109 3.58 -7.40 9.32
N ILE A 110 4.60 -7.18 8.53
CA ILE A 110 5.77 -8.05 8.42
C ILE A 110 6.92 -7.40 9.17
N THR A 111 7.40 -8.07 10.22
CA THR A 111 8.61 -7.67 10.95
C THR A 111 9.79 -8.47 10.42
N TYR A 112 10.85 -7.78 10.05
CA TYR A 112 12.08 -8.36 9.51
C TYR A 112 13.33 -7.70 10.11
N ASN A 113 14.50 -8.26 9.87
CA ASN A 113 15.71 -7.86 10.58
C ASN A 113 15.50 -7.86 12.11
N LYS A 114 15.94 -6.82 12.82
CA LYS A 114 15.77 -6.69 14.27
C LYS A 114 14.53 -5.86 14.65
N TYR A 115 14.28 -4.76 13.93
CA TYR A 115 13.24 -3.77 14.28
C TYR A 115 12.51 -3.19 13.08
N ASP A 116 12.81 -3.66 11.86
CA ASP A 116 12.17 -3.14 10.67
C ASP A 116 10.77 -3.76 10.50
N ASP A 117 9.84 -2.96 10.04
CA ASP A 117 8.50 -3.40 9.74
C ASP A 117 7.93 -2.77 8.47
N ILE A 118 6.99 -3.47 7.86
CA ILE A 118 6.25 -3.01 6.69
C ILE A 118 4.82 -3.51 6.76
N TYR A 119 3.88 -2.64 6.39
CA TYR A 119 2.49 -3.02 6.24
C TYR A 119 2.12 -3.25 4.78
N ILE A 120 1.60 -4.43 4.50
CA ILE A 120 1.15 -4.84 3.17
C ILE A 120 -0.26 -5.43 3.23
N SER A 121 -0.98 -5.42 2.11
CA SER A 121 -2.34 -5.98 2.04
C SER A 121 -2.50 -6.89 0.81
N PRO A 122 -1.87 -8.07 0.76
CA PRO A 122 -2.03 -8.98 -0.36
C PRO A 122 -3.48 -9.46 -0.47
N LYS A 123 -4.02 -9.59 -1.69
CA LYS A 123 -5.40 -10.01 -1.93
C LYS A 123 -5.68 -11.42 -1.42
N LYS A 124 -4.67 -12.31 -1.46
CA LYS A 124 -4.74 -13.70 -0.99
C LYS A 124 -3.76 -13.86 0.16
N GLN A 125 -4.15 -13.41 1.37
CA GLN A 125 -3.25 -13.36 2.53
C GLN A 125 -2.74 -14.74 2.94
N GLU A 126 -3.60 -15.75 2.98
CA GLU A 126 -3.21 -17.10 3.38
C GLU A 126 -2.21 -17.74 2.40
N GLU A 127 -2.48 -17.64 1.09
CA GLU A 127 -1.58 -18.14 0.05
C GLU A 127 -0.22 -17.41 0.10
N PHE A 128 -0.25 -16.11 0.38
CA PHE A 128 0.94 -15.29 0.54
C PHE A 128 1.76 -15.75 1.76
N ILE A 129 1.13 -15.91 2.92
CA ILE A 129 1.77 -16.38 4.16
C ILE A 129 2.34 -17.79 3.97
N ALA A 130 1.54 -18.72 3.43
CA ALA A 130 1.98 -20.10 3.18
C ALA A 130 3.20 -20.13 2.23
N THR A 131 3.26 -19.23 1.24
CA THR A 131 4.41 -19.12 0.35
C THR A 131 5.65 -18.64 1.09
N LEU A 132 5.53 -17.65 1.98
CA LEU A 132 6.65 -17.17 2.79
C LEU A 132 7.11 -18.22 3.80
N GLN A 133 6.19 -18.91 4.49
CA GLN A 133 6.53 -19.98 5.45
C GLN A 133 7.21 -21.19 4.80
N ARG A 134 6.87 -21.50 3.53
CA ARG A 134 7.57 -22.53 2.78
C ARG A 134 9.06 -22.20 2.55
N LEU A 135 9.37 -20.92 2.39
CA LEU A 135 10.73 -20.43 2.17
C LEU A 135 11.48 -20.16 3.48
N ASN A 136 10.74 -19.82 4.55
CA ASN A 136 11.30 -19.60 5.88
C ASN A 136 10.32 -20.13 6.94
N GLN A 137 10.59 -21.33 7.47
CA GLN A 137 9.76 -22.00 8.48
C GLN A 137 9.80 -21.33 9.86
N ASN A 138 10.76 -20.46 10.10
CA ASN A 138 10.92 -19.75 11.38
C ASN A 138 9.96 -18.55 11.55
N ILE A 139 9.16 -18.24 10.53
CA ILE A 139 8.21 -17.12 10.59
C ILE A 139 7.09 -17.44 11.59
N THR A 140 6.99 -16.61 12.64
CA THR A 140 5.91 -16.67 13.61
C THR A 140 4.68 -15.89 13.10
N ILE A 141 3.49 -16.52 13.15
CA ILE A 141 2.23 -15.86 12.79
C ILE A 141 1.51 -15.44 14.07
N LYS A 142 1.05 -14.19 14.12
CA LYS A 142 0.28 -13.63 15.23
C LYS A 142 -1.07 -13.09 14.77
N ASN A 143 -2.03 -13.08 15.71
CA ASN A 143 -3.38 -12.53 15.52
C ASN A 143 -4.09 -13.12 14.29
N ASN A 144 -3.88 -14.41 14.02
CA ASN A 144 -4.57 -15.09 12.93
C ASN A 144 -6.07 -15.16 13.24
N PRO A 145 -6.96 -14.50 12.48
CA PRO A 145 -8.39 -14.51 12.75
C PRO A 145 -9.08 -15.85 12.45
N TYR A 146 -8.36 -16.80 11.86
CA TYR A 146 -8.84 -18.14 11.49
C TYR A 146 -8.36 -19.24 12.45
N VAL A 147 -7.57 -18.89 13.46
CA VAL A 147 -7.13 -19.79 14.54
C VAL A 147 -7.69 -19.26 15.85
N LEU A 148 -8.75 -19.91 16.32
CA LEU A 148 -9.32 -19.78 17.67
C LEU A 148 -8.67 -20.80 18.59
#